data_77d77a0e3daf438c4417e176ecf5e369
#
_entry.id   77d77a0e3daf438c4417e176ecf5e369
#
_cell.length_a   1.000
_cell.length_b   1.000
_cell.length_c   1.000
_cell.angle_alpha   90.00
_cell.angle_beta   90.00
_cell.angle_gamma   90.00
#
_symmetry.space_group_name_H-M   'P 1'
#
loop_
_entity.id
_entity.type
_entity.pdbx_description
1 polymer ?
#
loop_
_entity_poly.entity_id
_entity_poly.type
_entity_poly.pdbx_seq_one_letter_code
_entity_poly.pdbx_strand_id
1 'polypeptide(L)'
;MNTTSLSAWRSLAAAGYIAVLLVACGQSDQAGDEPSAMDRAAAKVPVTTTSDEARDLYMQGRALFDNLRFVDANNLFAQAVEADEDFAMGYFMVATTSQTAAEIFDATSMANERAASASEGEQLYISALVAASENDQSAQLDALERLVAMFPQDERTYVQLGTFFFGQQDFSGAVERSSQAIEINPKYAGAYNLLGYAHRNLDDLDSALVAFEEYVALIPDEANPYDSLAELQMEMGNYDASIETYRKALEINPYFALSYQGITINHSLKGEPELAQEAADQMLAAARNFAERQAAMFRVVTSHLFAGNTEAAMEISEVMMAEASVEGNHVAMGGTAEYMGDIMMVAGDTIKAEEYFNAALDHRLQADINEANKAQAARVHLFKTSIAAMIADDAEAAASRAAEYQAAAEVHGTAFEKRRVNELSAYLAMFSEENEAAAALFDSASQFDPIVLYWSAVVNKDLGNMDKARQLASRAANRNTLNANLPFFRADAMKLLEELSAE
;
A
#
# COMPACT_ATOMS: atom_id res chain seq x y z
N MET A 1 -2.50 33.96 12.99
CA MET A 1 -3.09 32.77 12.34
C MET A 1 -4.47 32.51 12.94
N ASN A 2 -5.49 32.33 12.12
CA ASN A 2 -6.83 32.06 12.62
C ASN A 2 -6.90 30.64 13.18
N THR A 3 -7.58 30.47 14.31
CA THR A 3 -7.74 29.18 15.03
C THR A 3 -8.40 28.07 14.20
N THR A 4 -8.89 28.35 13.01
CA THR A 4 -9.45 27.38 12.04
C THR A 4 -8.41 26.65 11.21
N SER A 5 -7.16 27.12 11.15
CA SER A 5 -6.09 26.46 10.38
C SER A 5 -5.34 25.39 11.17
N LEU A 6 -5.43 25.39 12.50
CA LEU A 6 -4.74 24.42 13.35
C LEU A 6 -5.40 23.03 13.40
N SER A 7 -6.70 22.93 13.07
CA SER A 7 -7.40 21.64 13.09
C SER A 7 -6.99 20.70 11.93
N ALA A 8 -6.45 21.24 10.85
CA ALA A 8 -6.18 20.54 9.62
C ALA A 8 -4.74 19.97 9.46
N TRP A 9 -3.84 20.20 10.41
CA TRP A 9 -2.46 19.63 10.41
C TRP A 9 -2.41 18.13 10.72
N ARG A 10 -3.51 17.50 10.59
CA ARG A 10 -3.88 16.23 11.22
C ARG A 10 -3.49 14.96 10.48
N SER A 11 -2.78 15.02 9.32
CA SER A 11 -2.66 13.80 8.52
C SER A 11 -1.41 13.71 7.66
N LEU A 12 -0.31 13.45 8.28
CA LEU A 12 0.94 13.23 7.57
C LEU A 12 1.59 11.90 7.96
N ALA A 13 0.86 10.82 7.76
CA ALA A 13 1.49 9.53 7.89
C ALA A 13 0.72 8.38 7.26
N ALA A 14 1.51 7.50 6.77
CA ALA A 14 1.28 6.17 6.23
C ALA A 14 0.95 6.13 4.74
N ALA A 15 2.00 6.23 3.91
CA ALA A 15 2.07 5.40 2.72
C ALA A 15 2.51 4.01 3.19
N GLY A 16 1.56 3.21 3.66
CA GLY A 16 1.79 1.79 3.87
C GLY A 16 1.98 1.13 2.52
N TYR A 17 3.10 0.45 2.33
CA TYR A 17 3.32 -0.41 1.19
C TYR A 17 2.26 -1.51 1.18
N ILE A 18 1.35 -1.46 0.20
CA ILE A 18 0.68 -2.66 -0.29
C ILE A 18 1.41 -3.02 -1.58
N ALA A 19 2.45 -3.84 -1.47
CA ALA A 19 2.99 -4.55 -2.61
C ALA A 19 1.99 -5.66 -2.96
N VAL A 20 1.08 -5.38 -3.89
CA VAL A 20 0.24 -6.41 -4.50
C VAL A 20 1.09 -7.09 -5.57
N LEU A 21 1.58 -8.29 -5.27
CA LEU A 21 2.29 -9.14 -6.22
C LEU A 21 1.33 -10.14 -6.84
N LEU A 22 1.18 -10.10 -8.15
CA LEU A 22 0.33 -11.00 -8.94
C LEU A 22 1.17 -11.83 -9.92
N VAL A 23 1.00 -13.15 -9.95
CA VAL A 23 1.66 -14.05 -10.92
C VAL A 23 0.77 -15.25 -11.27
N ALA A 24 0.69 -15.66 -12.52
CA ALA A 24 -0.22 -16.69 -13.04
C ALA A 24 0.42 -17.89 -13.78
N CYS A 25 -0.35 -18.93 -13.96
CA CYS A 25 -0.01 -20.30 -14.36
C CYS A 25 0.33 -20.56 -15.84
N GLY A 26 1.13 -21.60 -16.08
CA GLY A 26 1.23 -22.29 -17.37
C GLY A 26 1.85 -23.68 -17.28
N GLN A 27 1.43 -24.57 -18.15
CA GLN A 27 1.63 -26.02 -18.16
C GLN A 27 3.07 -26.49 -18.34
N SER A 28 3.31 -27.73 -17.85
CA SER A 28 4.55 -28.49 -17.87
C SER A 28 5.06 -28.85 -19.27
N ASP A 29 6.40 -28.86 -19.46
CA ASP A 29 7.02 -29.79 -20.38
C ASP A 29 8.43 -30.22 -19.93
N GLN A 30 8.83 -31.42 -20.38
CA GLN A 30 9.96 -32.23 -19.94
C GLN A 30 11.32 -31.67 -20.33
N ALA A 31 12.36 -32.06 -19.57
CA ALA A 31 13.75 -31.79 -19.83
C ALA A 31 14.22 -32.30 -21.21
N GLY A 32 14.64 -31.39 -22.06
CA GLY A 32 15.28 -31.62 -23.34
C GLY A 32 15.94 -30.34 -23.78
N ASP A 33 17.10 -30.43 -24.42
CA ASP A 33 18.02 -29.42 -24.97
C ASP A 33 17.65 -27.94 -24.76
N GLU A 34 18.61 -27.09 -24.40
CA GLU A 34 18.35 -25.65 -24.21
C GLU A 34 17.57 -25.06 -25.40
N PRO A 35 16.38 -24.48 -25.18
CA PRO A 35 15.55 -24.00 -26.25
C PRO A 35 16.21 -22.83 -26.97
N SER A 36 16.04 -22.77 -28.29
CA SER A 36 16.55 -21.66 -29.12
C SER A 36 15.93 -20.31 -28.64
N ALA A 37 16.57 -19.18 -28.99
CA ALA A 37 16.03 -17.86 -28.66
C ALA A 37 14.59 -17.64 -29.19
N MET A 38 14.21 -18.34 -30.28
CA MET A 38 12.89 -18.30 -30.88
C MET A 38 11.88 -19.15 -30.10
N ASP A 39 12.32 -20.28 -29.51
CA ASP A 39 11.50 -21.13 -28.66
C ASP A 39 11.28 -20.49 -27.29
N ARG A 40 12.28 -19.76 -26.75
CA ARG A 40 12.16 -18.97 -25.53
C ARG A 40 11.13 -17.82 -25.66
N ALA A 41 11.10 -17.14 -26.81
CA ALA A 41 10.13 -16.07 -27.08
C ALA A 41 8.68 -16.54 -27.14
N ALA A 42 8.42 -17.84 -27.32
CA ALA A 42 7.09 -18.44 -27.33
C ALA A 42 6.74 -19.13 -26.00
N ALA A 43 7.69 -19.29 -25.09
CA ALA A 43 7.52 -20.05 -23.85
C ALA A 43 7.18 -19.14 -22.66
N LYS A 44 6.52 -19.71 -21.65
CA LYS A 44 6.40 -19.09 -20.31
C LYS A 44 7.64 -19.40 -19.48
N VAL A 45 7.90 -18.59 -18.44
CA VAL A 45 9.00 -18.87 -17.51
C VAL A 45 8.80 -20.26 -16.91
N PRO A 46 9.81 -21.16 -17.05
CA PRO A 46 9.70 -22.52 -16.56
C PRO A 46 9.69 -22.57 -15.02
N VAL A 47 9.35 -23.75 -14.48
CA VAL A 47 9.42 -24.06 -13.05
C VAL A 47 10.50 -25.12 -12.85
N THR A 48 11.64 -24.72 -12.24
CA THR A 48 12.82 -25.58 -12.09
C THR A 48 12.88 -26.18 -10.69
N THR A 49 12.56 -27.48 -10.60
CA THR A 49 12.72 -28.30 -9.40
C THR A 49 12.95 -29.75 -9.82
N THR A 50 13.71 -30.51 -9.03
CA THR A 50 13.96 -31.94 -9.25
C THR A 50 12.89 -32.85 -8.63
N SER A 51 12.00 -32.29 -7.80
CA SER A 51 10.94 -33.02 -7.10
C SER A 51 9.59 -32.81 -7.80
N ASP A 52 8.98 -33.89 -8.27
CA ASP A 52 7.60 -33.84 -8.82
C ASP A 52 6.60 -33.40 -7.76
N GLU A 53 6.78 -33.83 -6.50
CA GLU A 53 5.94 -33.42 -5.37
C GLU A 53 6.03 -31.91 -5.12
N ALA A 54 7.26 -31.35 -5.08
CA ALA A 54 7.44 -29.91 -4.92
C ALA A 54 6.79 -29.13 -6.08
N ARG A 55 6.90 -29.63 -7.31
CA ARG A 55 6.28 -29.05 -8.49
C ARG A 55 4.75 -29.02 -8.35
N ASP A 56 4.14 -30.16 -7.97
CA ASP A 56 2.69 -30.28 -7.85
C ASP A 56 2.15 -29.35 -6.76
N LEU A 57 2.81 -29.29 -5.59
CA LEU A 57 2.48 -28.38 -4.49
C LEU A 57 2.60 -26.92 -4.92
N TYR A 58 3.70 -26.58 -5.61
CA TYR A 58 3.91 -25.24 -6.15
C TYR A 58 2.82 -24.85 -7.14
N MET A 59 2.42 -25.73 -8.07
CA MET A 59 1.38 -25.44 -9.05
C MET A 59 -0.01 -25.26 -8.39
N GLN A 60 -0.32 -26.04 -7.36
CA GLN A 60 -1.54 -25.86 -6.57
C GLN A 60 -1.49 -24.52 -5.79
N GLY A 61 -0.36 -24.20 -5.15
CA GLY A 61 -0.14 -22.93 -4.48
C GLY A 61 -0.30 -21.75 -5.43
N ARG A 62 0.24 -21.90 -6.66
CA ARG A 62 0.10 -20.90 -7.73
C ARG A 62 -1.37 -20.64 -8.10
N ALA A 63 -2.18 -21.67 -8.26
CA ALA A 63 -3.60 -21.52 -8.56
C ALA A 63 -4.33 -20.74 -7.44
N LEU A 64 -3.98 -20.98 -6.18
CA LEU A 64 -4.52 -20.19 -5.06
C LEU A 64 -3.99 -18.75 -5.03
N PHE A 65 -2.73 -18.58 -5.32
CA PHE A 65 -2.10 -17.26 -5.40
C PHE A 65 -2.74 -16.37 -6.48
N ASP A 66 -3.02 -16.94 -7.66
CA ASP A 66 -3.69 -16.25 -8.76
C ASP A 66 -5.09 -15.77 -8.39
N ASN A 67 -5.74 -16.45 -7.44
CA ASN A 67 -7.03 -16.08 -6.88
C ASN A 67 -6.89 -15.25 -5.58
N LEU A 68 -5.70 -14.73 -5.30
CA LEU A 68 -5.34 -13.89 -4.12
C LEU A 68 -5.61 -14.58 -2.76
N ARG A 69 -5.59 -15.91 -2.73
CA ARG A 69 -5.65 -16.72 -1.51
C ARG A 69 -4.25 -16.91 -0.93
N PHE A 70 -3.62 -15.83 -0.55
CA PHE A 70 -2.19 -15.80 -0.18
C PHE A 70 -1.83 -16.70 1.00
N VAL A 71 -2.67 -16.78 2.03
CA VAL A 71 -2.43 -17.63 3.21
C VAL A 71 -2.45 -19.11 2.83
N ASP A 72 -3.45 -19.52 2.05
CA ASP A 72 -3.59 -20.91 1.61
C ASP A 72 -2.47 -21.26 0.60
N ALA A 73 -2.12 -20.34 -0.29
CA ALA A 73 -1.01 -20.47 -1.21
C ALA A 73 0.33 -20.62 -0.48
N ASN A 74 0.59 -19.78 0.54
CA ASN A 74 1.80 -19.84 1.34
C ASN A 74 2.00 -21.21 1.99
N ASN A 75 0.93 -21.81 2.54
CA ASN A 75 0.99 -23.16 3.11
C ASN A 75 1.44 -24.22 2.10
N LEU A 76 1.02 -24.12 0.84
CA LEU A 76 1.45 -25.04 -0.21
C LEU A 76 2.88 -24.75 -0.69
N PHE A 77 3.27 -23.49 -0.77
CA PHE A 77 4.65 -23.13 -1.10
C PHE A 77 5.64 -23.54 -0.01
N ALA A 78 5.25 -23.43 1.26
CA ALA A 78 6.05 -23.94 2.38
C ALA A 78 6.25 -25.46 2.28
N GLN A 79 5.20 -26.21 1.98
CA GLN A 79 5.32 -27.66 1.73
C GLN A 79 6.16 -27.97 0.48
N ALA A 80 6.08 -27.14 -0.56
CA ALA A 80 6.90 -27.34 -1.76
C ALA A 80 8.39 -27.19 -1.47
N VAL A 81 8.81 -26.23 -0.64
CA VAL A 81 10.21 -26.08 -0.23
C VAL A 81 10.66 -27.13 0.79
N GLU A 82 9.74 -27.72 1.56
CA GLU A 82 10.03 -28.90 2.40
C GLU A 82 10.26 -30.15 1.54
N ALA A 83 9.55 -30.28 0.40
CA ALA A 83 9.71 -31.41 -0.54
C ALA A 83 10.94 -31.26 -1.45
N ASP A 84 11.46 -30.06 -1.63
CA ASP A 84 12.72 -29.75 -2.35
C ASP A 84 13.37 -28.50 -1.75
N GLU A 85 14.36 -28.72 -0.85
CA GLU A 85 15.06 -27.63 -0.16
C GLU A 85 15.89 -26.74 -1.10
N ASP A 86 16.16 -27.18 -2.34
CA ASP A 86 16.89 -26.42 -3.36
C ASP A 86 15.96 -25.67 -4.33
N PHE A 87 14.63 -25.71 -4.11
CA PHE A 87 13.64 -25.12 -4.98
C PHE A 87 13.57 -23.58 -4.83
N ALA A 88 14.39 -22.85 -5.57
CA ALA A 88 14.52 -21.38 -5.51
C ALA A 88 13.18 -20.64 -5.69
N MET A 89 12.35 -21.03 -6.68
CA MET A 89 11.04 -20.42 -6.92
C MET A 89 10.01 -20.76 -5.85
N GLY A 90 10.17 -21.87 -5.16
CA GLY A 90 9.37 -22.18 -3.98
C GLY A 90 9.59 -21.13 -2.89
N TYR A 91 10.86 -20.82 -2.56
CA TYR A 91 11.20 -19.77 -1.61
C TYR A 91 10.80 -18.36 -2.08
N PHE A 92 10.93 -18.07 -3.39
CA PHE A 92 10.41 -16.83 -3.96
C PHE A 92 8.91 -16.67 -3.66
N MET A 93 8.11 -17.72 -3.87
CA MET A 93 6.67 -17.67 -3.60
C MET A 93 6.36 -17.63 -2.10
N VAL A 94 7.13 -18.30 -1.24
CA VAL A 94 7.03 -18.13 0.22
C VAL A 94 7.26 -16.67 0.58
N ALA A 95 8.34 -16.03 0.09
CA ALA A 95 8.62 -14.63 0.35
C ALA A 95 7.46 -13.70 -0.08
N THR A 96 6.86 -13.97 -1.25
CA THR A 96 5.79 -13.13 -1.80
C THR A 96 4.42 -13.33 -1.12
N THR A 97 4.25 -14.41 -0.37
CA THR A 97 2.98 -14.74 0.31
C THR A 97 3.05 -14.69 1.83
N SER A 98 4.26 -14.51 2.41
CA SER A 98 4.46 -14.40 3.86
C SER A 98 3.89 -13.09 4.40
N GLN A 99 3.44 -13.13 5.67
CA GLN A 99 2.78 -12.01 6.31
C GLN A 99 3.68 -11.24 7.29
N THR A 100 4.85 -11.78 7.61
CA THR A 100 5.80 -11.13 8.53
C THR A 100 7.07 -10.71 7.79
N ALA A 101 7.64 -9.58 8.22
CA ALA A 101 8.88 -9.06 7.62
C ALA A 101 10.04 -10.05 7.76
N ALA A 102 10.12 -10.78 8.88
CA ALA A 102 11.16 -11.79 9.10
C ALA A 102 11.06 -12.94 8.08
N GLU A 103 9.88 -13.54 7.93
CA GLU A 103 9.64 -14.61 6.95
C GLU A 103 9.92 -14.15 5.51
N ILE A 104 9.50 -12.93 5.14
CA ILE A 104 9.77 -12.35 3.83
C ILE A 104 11.27 -12.25 3.59
N PHE A 105 12.01 -11.73 4.59
CA PHE A 105 13.45 -11.55 4.48
C PHE A 105 14.19 -12.89 4.39
N ASP A 106 13.87 -13.84 5.27
CA ASP A 106 14.46 -15.17 5.29
C ASP A 106 14.20 -15.91 3.97
N ALA A 107 12.96 -15.94 3.51
CA ALA A 107 12.60 -16.60 2.26
C ALA A 107 13.23 -15.93 1.03
N THR A 108 13.39 -14.59 1.02
CA THR A 108 14.11 -13.86 -0.04
C THR A 108 15.59 -14.25 -0.07
N SER A 109 16.23 -14.35 1.10
CA SER A 109 17.62 -14.81 1.21
C SER A 109 17.77 -16.24 0.70
N MET A 110 16.87 -17.14 1.13
CA MET A 110 16.88 -18.54 0.70
C MET A 110 16.65 -18.70 -0.81
N ALA A 111 15.78 -17.90 -1.41
CA ALA A 111 15.59 -17.87 -2.87
C ALA A 111 16.86 -17.41 -3.59
N ASN A 112 17.52 -16.35 -3.10
CA ASN A 112 18.73 -15.80 -3.69
C ASN A 112 19.92 -16.78 -3.63
N GLU A 113 20.14 -17.45 -2.50
CA GLU A 113 21.20 -18.46 -2.33
C GLU A 113 21.06 -19.63 -3.32
N ARG A 114 19.83 -19.95 -3.73
CA ARG A 114 19.50 -21.05 -4.63
C ARG A 114 19.30 -20.62 -6.08
N ALA A 115 19.30 -19.32 -6.36
CA ALA A 115 19.00 -18.78 -7.68
C ALA A 115 19.89 -19.38 -8.79
N ALA A 116 21.14 -19.71 -8.49
CA ALA A 116 22.08 -20.28 -9.48
C ALA A 116 21.64 -21.63 -10.06
N SER A 117 20.76 -22.37 -9.37
CA SER A 117 20.20 -23.65 -9.86
C SER A 117 18.92 -23.48 -10.68
N ALA A 118 18.32 -22.28 -10.65
CA ALA A 118 17.08 -21.94 -11.34
C ALA A 118 17.34 -21.54 -12.81
N SER A 119 16.31 -21.57 -13.64
CA SER A 119 16.38 -21.06 -15.02
C SER A 119 16.68 -19.54 -15.05
N GLU A 120 17.15 -19.03 -16.17
CA GLU A 120 17.47 -17.60 -16.33
C GLU A 120 16.26 -16.69 -16.05
N GLY A 121 15.04 -17.11 -16.46
CA GLY A 121 13.83 -16.37 -16.15
C GLY A 121 13.47 -16.36 -14.66
N GLU A 122 13.65 -17.47 -13.97
CA GLU A 122 13.46 -17.57 -12.53
C GLU A 122 14.50 -16.74 -11.77
N GLN A 123 15.74 -16.74 -12.23
CA GLN A 123 16.81 -15.90 -11.66
C GLN A 123 16.46 -14.40 -11.77
N LEU A 124 15.82 -13.97 -12.86
CA LEU A 124 15.37 -12.59 -13.03
C LEU A 124 14.22 -12.24 -12.07
N TYR A 125 13.26 -13.14 -11.83
CA TYR A 125 12.23 -12.95 -10.81
C TYR A 125 12.85 -12.77 -9.41
N ILE A 126 13.79 -13.66 -9.05
CA ILE A 126 14.46 -13.60 -7.75
C ILE A 126 15.30 -12.32 -7.64
N SER A 127 16.04 -11.94 -8.71
CA SER A 127 16.82 -10.70 -8.72
C SER A 127 15.95 -9.46 -8.54
N ALA A 128 14.75 -9.42 -9.16
CA ALA A 128 13.81 -8.33 -8.97
C ALA A 128 13.27 -8.26 -7.53
N LEU A 129 13.03 -9.42 -6.87
CA LEU A 129 12.61 -9.49 -5.48
C LEU A 129 13.73 -9.00 -4.53
N VAL A 130 14.96 -9.44 -4.76
CA VAL A 130 16.12 -9.01 -3.97
C VAL A 130 16.32 -7.50 -4.09
N ALA A 131 16.32 -6.97 -5.32
CA ALA A 131 16.43 -5.54 -5.58
C ALA A 131 15.31 -4.73 -4.90
N ALA A 132 14.07 -5.26 -4.89
CA ALA A 132 12.96 -4.66 -4.17
C ALA A 132 13.22 -4.62 -2.65
N SER A 133 13.73 -5.71 -2.08
CA SER A 133 14.05 -5.79 -0.63
C SER A 133 15.17 -4.85 -0.21
N GLU A 134 16.08 -4.53 -1.14
CA GLU A 134 17.19 -3.58 -0.97
C GLU A 134 16.81 -2.14 -1.35
N ASN A 135 15.58 -1.93 -1.81
CA ASN A 135 15.06 -0.66 -2.32
C ASN A 135 15.87 -0.13 -3.54
N ASP A 136 16.47 -1.04 -4.32
CA ASP A 136 17.15 -0.73 -5.58
C ASP A 136 16.17 -0.81 -6.76
N GLN A 137 15.46 0.30 -6.96
CA GLN A 137 14.45 0.40 -8.03
C GLN A 137 15.05 0.26 -9.43
N SER A 138 16.31 0.65 -9.63
CA SER A 138 16.98 0.55 -10.93
C SER A 138 17.26 -0.89 -11.28
N ALA A 139 17.83 -1.66 -10.35
CA ALA A 139 18.09 -3.08 -10.54
C ALA A 139 16.79 -3.88 -10.66
N GLN A 140 15.75 -3.52 -9.90
CA GLN A 140 14.43 -4.14 -10.01
C GLN A 140 13.84 -3.94 -11.41
N LEU A 141 13.86 -2.72 -11.94
CA LEU A 141 13.34 -2.40 -13.26
C LEU A 141 14.12 -3.16 -14.37
N ASP A 142 15.46 -3.14 -14.32
CA ASP A 142 16.30 -3.86 -15.29
C ASP A 142 15.95 -5.36 -15.34
N ALA A 143 15.80 -6.00 -14.18
CA ALA A 143 15.46 -7.41 -14.10
C ALA A 143 14.07 -7.69 -14.70
N LEU A 144 13.06 -6.85 -14.41
CA LEU A 144 11.70 -7.01 -14.93
C LEU A 144 11.61 -6.73 -16.44
N GLU A 145 12.31 -5.73 -16.96
CA GLU A 145 12.36 -5.44 -18.41
C GLU A 145 13.04 -6.57 -19.19
N ARG A 146 14.13 -7.13 -18.65
CA ARG A 146 14.79 -8.30 -19.24
C ARG A 146 13.89 -9.52 -19.21
N LEU A 147 13.12 -9.70 -18.14
CA LEU A 147 12.16 -10.80 -18.02
C LEU A 147 11.07 -10.72 -19.09
N VAL A 148 10.47 -9.54 -19.31
CA VAL A 148 9.51 -9.31 -20.39
C VAL A 148 10.15 -9.53 -21.77
N ALA A 149 11.36 -9.02 -21.98
CA ALA A 149 12.05 -9.19 -23.26
C ALA A 149 12.38 -10.67 -23.57
N MET A 150 12.67 -11.47 -22.55
CA MET A 150 12.98 -12.88 -22.68
C MET A 150 11.73 -13.76 -22.84
N PHE A 151 10.62 -13.39 -22.20
CA PHE A 151 9.36 -14.16 -22.20
C PHE A 151 8.17 -13.27 -22.63
N PRO A 152 8.17 -12.75 -23.88
CA PRO A 152 7.16 -11.82 -24.34
C PRO A 152 5.75 -12.43 -24.52
N GLN A 153 5.59 -13.74 -24.36
CA GLN A 153 4.30 -14.46 -24.39
C GLN A 153 3.88 -14.95 -22.99
N ASP A 154 4.55 -14.48 -21.93
CA ASP A 154 4.15 -14.76 -20.56
C ASP A 154 3.47 -13.52 -19.94
N GLU A 155 2.14 -13.55 -19.84
CA GLU A 155 1.31 -12.48 -19.28
C GLU A 155 1.75 -12.06 -17.88
N ARG A 156 2.36 -12.97 -17.13
CA ARG A 156 2.80 -12.74 -15.75
C ARG A 156 3.94 -11.73 -15.66
N THR A 157 4.86 -11.77 -16.64
CA THR A 157 6.00 -10.87 -16.66
C THR A 157 5.56 -9.42 -16.85
N TYR A 158 4.52 -9.21 -17.65
CA TYR A 158 3.92 -7.89 -17.86
C TYR A 158 3.19 -7.40 -16.61
N VAL A 159 2.46 -8.27 -15.91
CA VAL A 159 1.79 -7.88 -14.67
C VAL A 159 2.82 -7.54 -13.59
N GLN A 160 3.95 -8.26 -13.49
CA GLN A 160 5.03 -7.91 -12.56
C GLN A 160 5.64 -6.55 -12.87
N LEU A 161 5.92 -6.27 -14.14
CA LEU A 161 6.43 -4.96 -14.56
C LEU A 161 5.37 -3.87 -14.36
N GLY A 162 4.10 -4.16 -14.63
CA GLY A 162 2.98 -3.26 -14.35
C GLY A 162 2.84 -2.94 -12.86
N THR A 163 3.00 -3.94 -11.99
CA THR A 163 3.00 -3.77 -10.53
C THR A 163 4.16 -2.88 -10.07
N PHE A 164 5.33 -3.03 -10.67
CA PHE A 164 6.45 -2.12 -10.42
C PHE A 164 6.08 -0.67 -10.77
N PHE A 165 5.54 -0.41 -11.96
CA PHE A 165 5.10 0.94 -12.37
C PHE A 165 4.00 1.47 -11.45
N PHE A 166 3.05 0.63 -11.05
CA PHE A 166 2.02 1.01 -10.09
C PHE A 166 2.63 1.46 -8.75
N GLY A 167 3.60 0.73 -8.22
CA GLY A 167 4.34 1.09 -7.00
C GLY A 167 5.11 2.41 -7.12
N GLN A 168 5.56 2.76 -8.33
CA GLN A 168 6.20 4.05 -8.61
C GLN A 168 5.19 5.20 -8.86
N GLN A 169 3.89 4.94 -8.76
CA GLN A 169 2.80 5.84 -9.13
C GLN A 169 2.81 6.23 -10.62
N ASP A 170 3.46 5.44 -11.46
CA ASP A 170 3.28 5.48 -12.91
C ASP A 170 2.09 4.60 -13.31
N PHE A 171 0.90 5.10 -13.02
CA PHE A 171 -0.32 4.35 -13.29
C PHE A 171 -0.58 4.17 -14.79
N SER A 172 -0.09 5.09 -15.63
CA SER A 172 -0.16 4.95 -17.09
C SER A 172 0.70 3.77 -17.59
N GLY A 173 1.90 3.63 -17.04
CA GLY A 173 2.76 2.46 -17.28
C GLY A 173 2.10 1.16 -16.80
N ALA A 174 1.44 1.18 -15.65
CA ALA A 174 0.69 0.02 -15.15
C ALA A 174 -0.48 -0.36 -16.07
N VAL A 175 -1.25 0.61 -16.59
CA VAL A 175 -2.32 0.39 -17.59
C VAL A 175 -1.76 -0.26 -18.86
N GLU A 176 -0.64 0.26 -19.39
CA GLU A 176 0.00 -0.31 -20.59
C GLU A 176 0.37 -1.78 -20.39
N ARG A 177 1.04 -2.10 -19.29
CA ARG A 177 1.53 -3.45 -19.02
C ARG A 177 0.41 -4.45 -18.71
N SER A 178 -0.60 -4.05 -17.92
CA SER A 178 -1.76 -4.91 -17.67
C SER A 178 -2.58 -5.15 -18.94
N SER A 179 -2.71 -4.17 -19.82
CA SER A 179 -3.36 -4.33 -21.13
C SER A 179 -2.61 -5.32 -22.03
N GLN A 180 -1.27 -5.24 -22.08
CA GLN A 180 -0.44 -6.22 -22.80
C GLN A 180 -0.59 -7.63 -22.23
N ALA A 181 -0.69 -7.80 -20.91
CA ALA A 181 -0.97 -9.09 -20.29
C ALA A 181 -2.35 -9.65 -20.72
N ILE A 182 -3.38 -8.81 -20.79
CA ILE A 182 -4.73 -9.16 -21.24
C ILE A 182 -4.73 -9.55 -22.74
N GLU A 183 -3.98 -8.86 -23.57
CA GLU A 183 -3.83 -9.23 -25.00
C GLU A 183 -3.24 -10.63 -25.17
N ILE A 184 -2.29 -11.01 -24.32
CA ILE A 184 -1.68 -12.34 -24.33
C ILE A 184 -2.65 -13.39 -23.77
N ASN A 185 -3.27 -13.09 -22.62
CA ASN A 185 -4.20 -14.00 -21.95
C ASN A 185 -5.44 -13.24 -21.45
N PRO A 186 -6.52 -13.15 -22.25
CA PRO A 186 -7.76 -12.48 -21.85
C PRO A 186 -8.50 -13.09 -20.65
N LYS A 187 -8.04 -14.25 -20.16
CA LYS A 187 -8.60 -14.89 -18.96
C LYS A 187 -7.74 -14.70 -17.72
N TYR A 188 -6.70 -13.89 -17.80
CA TYR A 188 -5.82 -13.65 -16.68
C TYR A 188 -6.42 -12.61 -15.72
N ALA A 189 -7.16 -13.07 -14.73
CA ALA A 189 -7.92 -12.27 -13.78
C ALA A 189 -7.05 -11.21 -13.06
N GLY A 190 -5.81 -11.56 -12.69
CA GLY A 190 -4.87 -10.64 -12.04
C GLY A 190 -4.51 -9.40 -12.87
N ALA A 191 -4.51 -9.51 -14.20
CA ALA A 191 -4.26 -8.36 -15.06
C ALA A 191 -5.43 -7.34 -15.02
N TYR A 192 -6.67 -7.81 -14.95
CA TYR A 192 -7.85 -6.94 -14.79
C TYR A 192 -7.87 -6.27 -13.42
N ASN A 193 -7.45 -6.96 -12.37
CA ASN A 193 -7.31 -6.36 -11.05
C ASN A 193 -6.32 -5.19 -11.07
N LEU A 194 -5.10 -5.39 -11.62
CA LEU A 194 -4.11 -4.33 -11.76
C LEU A 194 -4.60 -3.18 -12.64
N LEU A 195 -5.26 -3.51 -13.77
CA LEU A 195 -5.83 -2.53 -14.70
C LEU A 195 -6.88 -1.66 -14.01
N GLY A 196 -7.78 -2.27 -13.24
CA GLY A 196 -8.82 -1.58 -12.49
C GLY A 196 -8.23 -0.58 -11.49
N TYR A 197 -7.27 -1.01 -10.68
CA TYR A 197 -6.60 -0.12 -9.73
C TYR A 197 -5.78 0.97 -10.42
N ALA A 198 -5.14 0.69 -11.55
CA ALA A 198 -4.38 1.69 -12.31
C ALA A 198 -5.29 2.78 -12.89
N HIS A 199 -6.42 2.42 -13.52
CA HIS A 199 -7.42 3.38 -14.00
C HIS A 199 -8.02 4.18 -12.85
N ARG A 200 -8.36 3.53 -11.73
CA ARG A 200 -8.88 4.20 -10.54
C ARG A 200 -7.93 5.30 -10.04
N ASN A 201 -6.63 5.03 -9.99
CA ASN A 201 -5.64 6.03 -9.57
C ASN A 201 -5.41 7.14 -10.60
N LEU A 202 -5.80 6.94 -11.86
CA LEU A 202 -5.85 7.96 -12.90
C LEU A 202 -7.15 8.79 -12.88
N ASP A 203 -8.02 8.57 -11.89
CA ASP A 203 -9.38 9.15 -11.80
C ASP A 203 -10.30 8.73 -12.97
N ASP A 204 -9.94 7.67 -13.72
CA ASP A 204 -10.75 7.06 -14.80
C ASP A 204 -11.62 5.94 -14.19
N LEU A 205 -12.63 6.35 -13.42
CA LEU A 205 -13.48 5.42 -12.68
C LEU A 205 -14.36 4.55 -13.58
N ASP A 206 -14.70 5.02 -14.78
CA ASP A 206 -15.50 4.25 -15.73
C ASP A 206 -14.69 3.08 -16.31
N SER A 207 -13.44 3.29 -16.72
CA SER A 207 -12.54 2.21 -17.16
C SER A 207 -12.18 1.26 -16.00
N ALA A 208 -12.02 1.77 -14.79
CA ALA A 208 -11.80 0.96 -13.60
C ALA A 208 -13.00 0.03 -13.33
N LEU A 209 -14.24 0.54 -13.49
CA LEU A 209 -15.47 -0.24 -13.31
C LEU A 209 -15.52 -1.42 -14.31
N VAL A 210 -15.27 -1.15 -15.58
CA VAL A 210 -15.23 -2.20 -16.61
C VAL A 210 -14.19 -3.28 -16.26
N ALA A 211 -13.00 -2.88 -15.84
CA ALA A 211 -11.95 -3.83 -15.48
C ALA A 211 -12.33 -4.69 -14.25
N PHE A 212 -12.93 -4.11 -13.21
CA PHE A 212 -13.35 -4.87 -12.03
C PHE A 212 -14.59 -5.74 -12.29
N GLU A 213 -15.51 -5.34 -13.17
CA GLU A 213 -16.64 -6.18 -13.59
C GLU A 213 -16.14 -7.42 -14.38
N GLU A 214 -15.18 -7.27 -15.28
CA GLU A 214 -14.52 -8.39 -15.95
C GLU A 214 -13.75 -9.27 -14.96
N TYR A 215 -13.10 -8.69 -13.95
CA TYR A 215 -12.45 -9.44 -12.88
C TYR A 215 -13.43 -10.32 -12.12
N VAL A 216 -14.60 -9.79 -11.73
CA VAL A 216 -15.69 -10.58 -11.11
C VAL A 216 -16.21 -11.67 -12.05
N ALA A 217 -16.38 -11.36 -13.34
CA ALA A 217 -16.90 -12.32 -14.31
C ALA A 217 -15.95 -13.52 -14.54
N LEU A 218 -14.63 -13.30 -14.42
CA LEU A 218 -13.62 -14.34 -14.61
C LEU A 218 -13.53 -15.32 -13.44
N ILE A 219 -13.65 -14.83 -12.20
CA ILE A 219 -13.52 -15.66 -10.98
C ILE A 219 -14.63 -15.31 -9.95
N PRO A 220 -15.91 -15.60 -10.29
CA PRO A 220 -17.07 -15.17 -9.48
C PRO A 220 -17.19 -15.87 -8.12
N ASP A 221 -16.48 -16.97 -7.91
CA ASP A 221 -16.50 -17.76 -6.67
C ASP A 221 -15.41 -17.33 -5.67
N GLU A 222 -14.66 -16.24 -5.98
CA GLU A 222 -13.62 -15.69 -5.12
C GLU A 222 -14.02 -14.34 -4.51
N ALA A 223 -13.57 -14.07 -3.29
CA ALA A 223 -13.96 -12.87 -2.53
C ALA A 223 -13.32 -11.59 -3.06
N ASN A 224 -12.04 -11.66 -3.49
CA ASN A 224 -11.27 -10.48 -3.85
C ASN A 224 -11.85 -9.65 -5.01
N PRO A 225 -12.41 -10.23 -6.10
CA PRO A 225 -13.03 -9.41 -7.15
C PRO A 225 -14.17 -8.53 -6.65
N TYR A 226 -15.00 -9.07 -5.75
CA TYR A 226 -16.08 -8.30 -5.14
C TYR A 226 -15.55 -7.22 -4.20
N ASP A 227 -14.49 -7.50 -3.46
CA ASP A 227 -13.81 -6.52 -2.61
C ASP A 227 -13.28 -5.35 -3.43
N SER A 228 -12.55 -5.61 -4.53
CA SER A 228 -12.03 -4.58 -5.43
C SER A 228 -13.13 -3.76 -6.09
N LEU A 229 -14.23 -4.39 -6.53
CA LEU A 229 -15.39 -3.70 -7.08
C LEU A 229 -16.08 -2.84 -6.03
N ALA A 230 -16.23 -3.35 -4.81
CA ALA A 230 -16.84 -2.62 -3.70
C ALA A 230 -16.01 -1.39 -3.30
N GLU A 231 -14.68 -1.51 -3.31
CA GLU A 231 -13.78 -0.39 -3.06
C GLU A 231 -13.95 0.73 -4.10
N LEU A 232 -14.07 0.37 -5.38
CA LEU A 232 -14.37 1.35 -6.43
C LEU A 232 -15.75 2.00 -6.22
N GLN A 233 -16.80 1.22 -5.91
CA GLN A 233 -18.13 1.74 -5.62
C GLN A 233 -18.11 2.73 -4.44
N MET A 234 -17.31 2.46 -3.41
CA MET A 234 -17.08 3.39 -2.29
C MET A 234 -16.43 4.69 -2.78
N GLU A 235 -15.41 4.62 -3.63
CA GLU A 235 -14.76 5.80 -4.19
C GLU A 235 -15.71 6.64 -5.04
N MET A 236 -16.60 5.99 -5.80
CA MET A 236 -17.67 6.64 -6.56
C MET A 236 -18.78 7.25 -5.67
N GLY A 237 -18.73 7.08 -4.33
CA GLY A 237 -19.75 7.55 -3.40
C GLY A 237 -20.99 6.65 -3.32
N ASN A 238 -20.98 5.49 -3.98
CA ASN A 238 -22.08 4.53 -3.98
C ASN A 238 -22.03 3.61 -2.75
N TYR A 239 -22.04 4.20 -1.54
CA TYR A 239 -21.75 3.51 -0.28
C TYR A 239 -22.64 2.30 0.00
N ASP A 240 -23.95 2.39 -0.28
CA ASP A 240 -24.87 1.27 -0.04
C ASP A 240 -24.59 0.08 -0.96
N ALA A 241 -24.33 0.33 -2.24
CA ALA A 241 -23.93 -0.70 -3.19
C ALA A 241 -22.58 -1.32 -2.81
N SER A 242 -21.62 -0.50 -2.38
CA SER A 242 -20.32 -0.94 -1.89
C SER A 242 -20.46 -1.89 -0.70
N ILE A 243 -21.27 -1.51 0.33
CA ILE A 243 -21.51 -2.36 1.50
C ILE A 243 -22.12 -3.70 1.09
N GLU A 244 -23.09 -3.72 0.17
CA GLU A 244 -23.71 -4.93 -0.33
C GLU A 244 -22.71 -5.82 -1.06
N THR A 245 -21.84 -5.23 -1.89
CA THR A 245 -20.80 -5.95 -2.63
C THR A 245 -19.72 -6.50 -1.69
N TYR A 246 -19.29 -5.75 -0.67
CA TYR A 246 -18.39 -6.27 0.37
C TYR A 246 -19.01 -7.44 1.15
N ARG A 247 -20.31 -7.37 1.49
CA ARG A 247 -21.01 -8.49 2.14
C ARG A 247 -20.98 -9.74 1.28
N LYS A 248 -21.10 -9.59 -0.04
CA LYS A 248 -20.99 -10.72 -0.97
C LYS A 248 -19.59 -11.35 -0.94
N ALA A 249 -18.53 -10.55 -0.84
CA ALA A 249 -17.18 -11.07 -0.61
C ALA A 249 -17.09 -11.87 0.71
N LEU A 250 -17.74 -11.40 1.78
CA LEU A 250 -17.76 -12.08 3.08
C LEU A 250 -18.65 -13.34 3.09
N GLU A 251 -19.68 -13.43 2.25
CA GLU A 251 -20.44 -14.69 2.04
C GLU A 251 -19.55 -15.78 1.44
N ILE A 252 -18.62 -15.40 0.54
CA ILE A 252 -17.67 -16.32 -0.08
C ILE A 252 -16.54 -16.66 0.91
N ASN A 253 -15.96 -15.66 1.55
CA ASN A 253 -14.89 -15.82 2.53
C ASN A 253 -15.14 -14.99 3.79
N PRO A 254 -15.70 -15.59 4.85
CA PRO A 254 -16.00 -14.88 6.11
C PRO A 254 -14.76 -14.31 6.85
N TYR A 255 -13.56 -14.68 6.41
CA TYR A 255 -12.30 -14.21 6.99
C TYR A 255 -11.60 -13.15 6.12
N PHE A 256 -12.29 -12.61 5.10
CA PHE A 256 -11.72 -11.61 4.21
C PHE A 256 -11.71 -10.23 4.88
N ALA A 257 -10.63 -9.97 5.62
CA ALA A 257 -10.49 -8.80 6.51
C ALA A 257 -10.72 -7.45 5.82
N LEU A 258 -10.30 -7.31 4.54
CA LEU A 258 -10.44 -6.06 3.79
C LEU A 258 -11.90 -5.67 3.57
N SER A 259 -12.80 -6.63 3.37
CA SER A 259 -14.22 -6.34 3.20
C SER A 259 -14.88 -5.81 4.48
N TYR A 260 -14.52 -6.32 5.67
CA TYR A 260 -14.95 -5.71 6.93
C TYR A 260 -14.44 -4.27 7.07
N GLN A 261 -13.17 -4.03 6.70
CA GLN A 261 -12.59 -2.70 6.67
C GLN A 261 -13.37 -1.77 5.75
N GLY A 262 -13.71 -2.23 4.54
CA GLY A 262 -14.49 -1.46 3.57
C GLY A 262 -15.88 -1.12 4.11
N ILE A 263 -16.58 -2.07 4.72
CA ILE A 263 -17.89 -1.84 5.37
C ILE A 263 -17.76 -0.81 6.49
N THR A 264 -16.74 -0.94 7.36
CA THR A 264 -16.47 0.01 8.45
C THR A 264 -16.31 1.45 7.93
N ILE A 265 -15.48 1.61 6.88
CA ILE A 265 -15.22 2.93 6.29
C ILE A 265 -16.47 3.48 5.60
N ASN A 266 -17.22 2.66 4.85
CA ASN A 266 -18.47 3.10 4.22
C ASN A 266 -19.46 3.65 5.25
N HIS A 267 -19.70 2.96 6.36
CA HIS A 267 -20.55 3.44 7.43
C HIS A 267 -19.99 4.72 8.08
N SER A 268 -18.67 4.80 8.26
CA SER A 268 -18.03 6.03 8.76
C SER A 268 -18.25 7.22 7.82
N LEU A 269 -18.11 7.01 6.50
CA LEU A 269 -18.31 8.03 5.47
C LEU A 269 -19.77 8.49 5.36
N LYS A 270 -20.73 7.60 5.68
CA LYS A 270 -22.17 7.90 5.76
C LYS A 270 -22.54 8.62 7.06
N GLY A 271 -21.64 8.72 8.05
CA GLY A 271 -21.95 9.27 9.36
C GLY A 271 -22.79 8.33 10.23
N GLU A 272 -22.58 7.03 10.10
CA GLU A 272 -23.25 5.95 10.83
C GLU A 272 -22.26 5.27 11.81
N PRO A 273 -21.80 5.95 12.89
CA PRO A 273 -20.69 5.50 13.72
C PRO A 273 -20.96 4.17 14.45
N GLU A 274 -22.22 3.90 14.85
CA GLU A 274 -22.59 2.66 15.50
C GLU A 274 -22.46 1.46 14.57
N LEU A 275 -22.86 1.60 13.30
CA LEU A 275 -22.71 0.55 12.29
C LEU A 275 -21.26 0.38 11.86
N ALA A 276 -20.47 1.45 11.82
CA ALA A 276 -19.04 1.38 11.58
C ALA A 276 -18.32 0.59 12.68
N GLN A 277 -18.67 0.86 13.96
CA GLN A 277 -18.11 0.14 15.10
C GLN A 277 -18.50 -1.35 15.05
N GLU A 278 -19.78 -1.65 14.78
CA GLU A 278 -20.26 -3.03 14.64
C GLU A 278 -19.47 -3.81 13.57
N ALA A 279 -19.20 -3.21 12.41
CA ALA A 279 -18.41 -3.85 11.35
C ALA A 279 -16.94 -4.08 11.78
N ALA A 280 -16.33 -3.13 12.49
CA ALA A 280 -14.98 -3.27 13.04
C ALA A 280 -14.91 -4.38 14.11
N ASP A 281 -15.92 -4.49 14.98
CA ASP A 281 -16.02 -5.54 15.99
C ASP A 281 -16.23 -6.92 15.34
N GLN A 282 -16.98 -7.01 14.25
CA GLN A 282 -17.11 -8.24 13.44
C GLN A 282 -15.77 -8.67 12.84
N MET A 283 -14.97 -7.71 12.32
CA MET A 283 -13.61 -7.97 11.87
C MET A 283 -12.74 -8.53 13.00
N LEU A 284 -12.82 -7.93 14.19
CA LEU A 284 -12.06 -8.36 15.35
C LEU A 284 -12.47 -9.78 15.80
N ALA A 285 -13.75 -10.10 15.76
CA ALA A 285 -14.26 -11.43 16.08
C ALA A 285 -13.85 -12.50 15.05
N ALA A 286 -13.63 -12.12 13.80
CA ALA A 286 -13.17 -13.00 12.72
C ALA A 286 -11.66 -13.22 12.70
N ALA A 287 -10.88 -12.42 13.43
CA ALA A 287 -9.42 -12.50 13.46
C ALA A 287 -8.91 -13.84 14.04
N ARG A 288 -8.01 -14.51 13.32
CA ARG A 288 -7.53 -15.87 13.61
C ARG A 288 -6.14 -15.92 14.23
N ASN A 289 -5.38 -14.84 14.11
CA ASN A 289 -3.99 -14.74 14.58
C ASN A 289 -3.68 -13.32 15.06
N PHE A 290 -2.47 -13.11 15.59
CA PHE A 290 -2.01 -11.83 16.08
C PHE A 290 -2.08 -10.72 15.03
N ALA A 291 -1.61 -10.96 13.80
CA ALA A 291 -1.58 -9.94 12.75
C ALA A 291 -2.99 -9.49 12.34
N GLU A 292 -3.91 -10.45 12.14
CA GLU A 292 -5.32 -10.15 11.84
C GLU A 292 -6.00 -9.40 13.00
N ARG A 293 -5.69 -9.77 14.23
CA ARG A 293 -6.22 -9.10 15.42
C ARG A 293 -5.72 -7.66 15.52
N GLN A 294 -4.41 -7.42 15.30
CA GLN A 294 -3.85 -6.06 15.28
C GLN A 294 -4.49 -5.21 14.17
N ALA A 295 -4.65 -5.76 12.97
CA ALA A 295 -5.32 -5.08 11.87
C ALA A 295 -6.79 -4.72 12.20
N ALA A 296 -7.51 -5.64 12.85
CA ALA A 296 -8.89 -5.40 13.26
C ALA A 296 -9.00 -4.34 14.36
N MET A 297 -8.18 -4.40 15.40
CA MET A 297 -8.13 -3.36 16.44
C MET A 297 -7.79 -1.98 15.85
N PHE A 298 -6.90 -1.94 14.85
CA PHE A 298 -6.60 -0.71 14.13
C PHE A 298 -7.85 -0.14 13.42
N ARG A 299 -8.77 -0.97 12.92
CA ARG A 299 -10.05 -0.51 12.36
C ARG A 299 -11.00 0.01 13.44
N VAL A 300 -11.01 -0.61 14.62
CA VAL A 300 -11.71 -0.05 15.79
C VAL A 300 -11.17 1.33 16.13
N VAL A 301 -9.85 1.51 16.16
CA VAL A 301 -9.22 2.84 16.37
C VAL A 301 -9.69 3.84 15.32
N THR A 302 -9.64 3.50 14.03
CA THR A 302 -10.04 4.43 12.96
C THR A 302 -11.53 4.76 13.00
N SER A 303 -12.42 3.82 13.36
CA SER A 303 -13.86 4.09 13.50
C SER A 303 -14.13 5.08 14.63
N HIS A 304 -13.46 4.96 15.76
CA HIS A 304 -13.52 5.94 16.85
C HIS A 304 -13.04 7.34 16.42
N LEU A 305 -11.98 7.42 15.62
CA LEU A 305 -11.48 8.70 15.11
C LEU A 305 -12.47 9.36 14.15
N PHE A 306 -13.14 8.60 13.29
CA PHE A 306 -14.24 9.13 12.44
C PHE A 306 -15.41 9.65 13.27
N ALA A 307 -15.69 9.01 14.41
CA ALA A 307 -16.71 9.45 15.37
C ALA A 307 -16.26 10.63 16.26
N GLY A 308 -15.01 11.11 16.11
CA GLY A 308 -14.43 12.16 16.96
C GLY A 308 -14.07 11.70 18.37
N ASN A 309 -14.06 10.41 18.64
CA ASN A 309 -13.76 9.84 19.95
C ASN A 309 -12.27 9.48 20.08
N THR A 310 -11.44 10.51 20.24
CA THR A 310 -9.97 10.38 20.34
C THR A 310 -9.54 9.58 21.59
N GLU A 311 -10.27 9.69 22.70
CA GLU A 311 -9.94 8.98 23.95
C GLU A 311 -10.06 7.46 23.77
N ALA A 312 -11.18 6.98 23.22
CA ALA A 312 -11.35 5.55 22.94
C ALA A 312 -10.36 5.05 21.88
N ALA A 313 -10.04 5.84 20.87
CA ALA A 313 -9.00 5.50 19.90
C ALA A 313 -7.64 5.27 20.56
N MET A 314 -7.25 6.12 21.52
CA MET A 314 -6.02 5.96 22.27
C MET A 314 -6.05 4.73 23.20
N GLU A 315 -7.15 4.49 23.91
CA GLU A 315 -7.29 3.30 24.78
C GLU A 315 -7.10 2.01 23.98
N ILE A 316 -7.71 1.87 22.82
CA ILE A 316 -7.52 0.68 21.96
C ILE A 316 -6.08 0.60 21.44
N SER A 317 -5.46 1.73 21.10
CA SER A 317 -4.04 1.76 20.67
C SER A 317 -3.10 1.31 21.78
N GLU A 318 -3.39 1.62 23.05
CA GLU A 318 -2.65 1.12 24.22
C GLU A 318 -2.80 -0.40 24.36
N VAL A 319 -3.99 -0.95 24.12
CA VAL A 319 -4.20 -2.40 24.10
C VAL A 319 -3.38 -3.06 22.99
N MET A 320 -3.40 -2.48 21.77
CA MET A 320 -2.57 -2.95 20.65
C MET A 320 -1.08 -2.98 21.01
N MET A 321 -0.60 -1.92 21.63
CA MET A 321 0.79 -1.80 22.09
C MET A 321 1.13 -2.87 23.11
N ALA A 322 0.25 -3.10 24.10
CA ALA A 322 0.45 -4.11 25.13
C ALA A 322 0.50 -5.53 24.56
N GLU A 323 -0.41 -5.87 23.64
CA GLU A 323 -0.39 -7.17 22.95
C GLU A 323 0.88 -7.35 22.11
N ALA A 324 1.28 -6.34 21.35
CA ALA A 324 2.51 -6.37 20.55
C ALA A 324 3.77 -6.53 21.43
N SER A 325 3.75 -5.93 22.62
CA SER A 325 4.84 -6.07 23.60
C SER A 325 4.94 -7.49 24.18
N VAL A 326 3.81 -8.15 24.42
CA VAL A 326 3.78 -9.56 24.87
C VAL A 326 4.39 -10.50 23.83
N GLU A 327 4.12 -10.23 22.54
CA GLU A 327 4.67 -10.98 21.40
C GLU A 327 6.12 -10.60 21.06
N GLY A 328 6.68 -9.57 21.72
CA GLY A 328 8.00 -9.02 21.36
C GLY A 328 8.06 -8.43 19.94
N ASN A 329 6.90 -8.07 19.38
CA ASN A 329 6.79 -7.60 18.00
C ASN A 329 7.08 -6.10 17.89
N HIS A 330 8.37 -5.75 17.77
CA HIS A 330 8.82 -4.38 17.65
C HIS A 330 8.31 -3.67 16.38
N VAL A 331 8.01 -4.39 15.29
CA VAL A 331 7.42 -3.79 14.10
C VAL A 331 6.00 -3.28 14.38
N ALA A 332 5.18 -4.10 15.05
CA ALA A 332 3.82 -3.73 15.43
C ALA A 332 3.84 -2.59 16.47
N MET A 333 4.70 -2.67 17.49
CA MET A 333 4.87 -1.59 18.48
C MET A 333 5.26 -0.26 17.81
N GLY A 334 6.20 -0.28 16.86
CA GLY A 334 6.62 0.90 16.12
C GLY A 334 5.49 1.50 15.29
N GLY A 335 4.70 0.68 14.61
CA GLY A 335 3.55 1.15 13.82
C GLY A 335 2.45 1.76 14.70
N THR A 336 2.12 1.11 15.82
CA THR A 336 1.12 1.61 16.77
C THR A 336 1.57 2.93 17.41
N ALA A 337 2.82 3.03 17.86
CA ALA A 337 3.36 4.27 18.41
C ALA A 337 3.34 5.42 17.38
N GLU A 338 3.71 5.16 16.13
CA GLU A 338 3.65 6.16 15.06
C GLU A 338 2.22 6.71 14.91
N TYR A 339 1.22 5.83 14.89
CA TYR A 339 -0.18 6.24 14.76
C TYR A 339 -0.70 6.98 16.01
N MET A 340 -0.29 6.58 17.22
CA MET A 340 -0.56 7.33 18.46
C MET A 340 0.05 8.74 18.41
N GLY A 341 1.23 8.89 17.82
CA GLY A 341 1.84 10.18 17.54
C GLY A 341 0.98 11.04 16.62
N ASP A 342 0.42 10.46 15.55
CA ASP A 342 -0.49 11.16 14.64
C ASP A 342 -1.76 11.61 15.36
N ILE A 343 -2.35 10.76 16.19
CA ILE A 343 -3.52 11.10 17.02
C ILE A 343 -3.21 12.29 17.94
N MET A 344 -2.06 12.29 18.60
CA MET A 344 -1.66 13.39 19.49
C MET A 344 -1.35 14.69 18.74
N MET A 345 -0.73 14.59 17.57
CA MET A 345 -0.49 15.73 16.69
C MET A 345 -1.80 16.40 16.28
N VAL A 346 -2.82 15.59 16.00
CA VAL A 346 -4.19 16.00 15.73
C VAL A 346 -4.85 16.69 16.93
N ALA A 347 -4.65 16.15 18.11
CA ALA A 347 -5.16 16.75 19.33
C ALA A 347 -4.44 18.06 19.71
N GLY A 348 -3.35 18.41 19.00
CA GLY A 348 -2.53 19.61 19.27
C GLY A 348 -1.50 19.39 20.37
N ASP A 349 -1.32 18.16 20.87
CA ASP A 349 -0.30 17.81 21.85
C ASP A 349 0.99 17.37 21.14
N THR A 350 1.72 18.36 20.62
CA THR A 350 2.97 18.13 19.85
C THR A 350 4.07 17.50 20.69
N ILE A 351 4.07 17.70 22.02
CA ILE A 351 5.04 17.10 22.92
C ILE A 351 4.83 15.59 22.99
N LYS A 352 3.61 15.15 23.26
CA LYS A 352 3.29 13.71 23.25
C LYS A 352 3.43 13.09 21.87
N ALA A 353 3.08 13.82 20.80
CA ALA A 353 3.28 13.35 19.45
C ALA A 353 4.76 13.01 19.19
N GLU A 354 5.68 13.91 19.60
CA GLU A 354 7.11 13.68 19.45
C GLU A 354 7.61 12.50 20.33
N GLU A 355 7.10 12.37 21.56
CA GLU A 355 7.41 11.21 22.42
C GLU A 355 7.02 9.88 21.73
N TYR A 356 5.83 9.80 21.12
CA TYR A 356 5.40 8.62 20.39
C TYR A 356 6.19 8.39 19.10
N PHE A 357 6.55 9.43 18.34
CA PHE A 357 7.41 9.28 17.15
C PHE A 357 8.81 8.80 17.51
N ASN A 358 9.37 9.25 18.64
CA ASN A 358 10.64 8.74 19.14
C ASN A 358 10.53 7.26 19.53
N ALA A 359 9.46 6.88 20.27
CA ALA A 359 9.20 5.49 20.62
C ALA A 359 9.02 4.60 19.36
N ALA A 360 8.34 5.11 18.34
CA ALA A 360 8.17 4.42 17.06
C ALA A 360 9.51 4.12 16.38
N LEU A 361 10.41 5.11 16.31
CA LEU A 361 11.75 4.91 15.78
C LEU A 361 12.55 3.91 16.60
N ASP A 362 12.54 4.03 17.94
CA ASP A 362 13.25 3.13 18.83
C ASP A 362 12.82 1.67 18.64
N HIS A 363 11.53 1.42 18.53
CA HIS A 363 11.01 0.09 18.22
C HIS A 363 11.45 -0.41 16.84
N ARG A 364 11.37 0.42 15.79
CA ARG A 364 11.82 0.03 14.45
C ARG A 364 13.31 -0.28 14.40
N LEU A 365 14.15 0.41 15.15
CA LEU A 365 15.59 0.13 15.23
C LEU A 365 15.89 -1.16 16.00
N GLN A 366 15.05 -1.55 16.95
CA GLN A 366 15.16 -2.81 17.71
C GLN A 366 14.55 -4.01 16.96
N ALA A 367 13.71 -3.75 15.93
CA ALA A 367 13.09 -4.80 15.15
C ALA A 367 14.13 -5.58 14.32
N ASP A 368 13.85 -6.86 14.11
CA ASP A 368 14.62 -7.71 13.21
C ASP A 368 14.20 -7.43 11.76
N ILE A 369 14.66 -6.32 11.23
CA ILE A 369 14.45 -5.83 9.86
C ILE A 369 15.78 -5.37 9.27
N ASN A 370 15.87 -5.36 7.94
CA ASN A 370 17.10 -4.95 7.26
C ASN A 370 17.43 -3.45 7.46
N GLU A 371 18.69 -3.08 7.18
CA GLU A 371 19.18 -1.71 7.36
C GLU A 371 18.46 -0.70 6.46
N ALA A 372 17.96 -1.10 5.27
CA ALA A 372 17.18 -0.24 4.40
C ALA A 372 15.84 0.16 5.05
N ASN A 373 15.16 -0.78 5.71
CA ASN A 373 13.93 -0.53 6.44
C ASN A 373 14.17 0.32 7.71
N LYS A 374 15.31 0.13 8.41
CA LYS A 374 15.70 1.00 9.53
C LYS A 374 15.98 2.42 9.06
N ALA A 375 16.69 2.57 7.94
CA ALA A 375 16.93 3.88 7.34
C ALA A 375 15.62 4.56 6.88
N GLN A 376 14.67 3.80 6.37
CA GLN A 376 13.33 4.31 6.05
C GLN A 376 12.60 4.79 7.31
N ALA A 377 12.63 4.03 8.40
CA ALA A 377 12.02 4.44 9.68
C ALA A 377 12.63 5.75 10.21
N ALA A 378 13.95 5.91 10.08
CA ALA A 378 14.61 7.18 10.44
C ALA A 378 14.14 8.36 9.57
N ARG A 379 13.94 8.16 8.27
CA ARG A 379 13.38 9.19 7.39
C ARG A 379 11.93 9.54 7.76
N VAL A 380 11.08 8.54 8.02
CA VAL A 380 9.71 8.77 8.49
C VAL A 380 9.69 9.58 9.79
N HIS A 381 10.55 9.24 10.74
CA HIS A 381 10.69 9.98 11.99
C HIS A 381 11.07 11.45 11.75
N LEU A 382 12.07 11.73 10.92
CA LEU A 382 12.47 13.11 10.57
C LEU A 382 11.32 13.89 9.93
N PHE A 383 10.59 13.26 9.01
CA PHE A 383 9.43 13.85 8.37
C PHE A 383 8.34 14.24 9.37
N LYS A 384 7.94 13.29 10.25
CA LYS A 384 6.90 13.48 11.25
C LYS A 384 7.27 14.53 12.30
N THR A 385 8.48 14.43 12.83
CA THR A 385 8.96 15.38 13.86
C THR A 385 9.24 16.76 13.29
N SER A 386 9.58 16.90 12.00
CA SER A 386 9.63 18.20 11.32
C SER A 386 8.25 18.88 11.33
N ILE A 387 7.19 18.14 11.02
CA ILE A 387 5.82 18.67 11.05
C ILE A 387 5.36 18.98 12.47
N ALA A 388 5.67 18.12 13.44
CA ALA A 388 5.37 18.39 14.84
C ALA A 388 6.04 19.70 15.31
N ALA A 389 7.28 19.96 14.89
CA ALA A 389 7.98 21.22 15.17
C ALA A 389 7.31 22.43 14.49
N MET A 390 6.83 22.27 13.23
CA MET A 390 6.05 23.34 12.58
C MET A 390 4.78 23.68 13.37
N ILE A 391 4.05 22.66 13.82
CA ILE A 391 2.83 22.87 14.62
C ILE A 391 3.15 23.51 15.97
N ALA A 392 4.29 23.19 16.56
CA ALA A 392 4.78 23.78 17.81
C ALA A 392 5.35 25.20 17.66
N ASP A 393 5.35 25.77 16.44
CA ASP A 393 5.94 27.07 16.09
C ASP A 393 7.47 27.13 16.32
N ASP A 394 8.15 25.98 16.26
CA ASP A 394 9.61 25.85 16.34
C ASP A 394 10.21 25.77 14.93
N ALA A 395 10.36 26.92 14.30
CA ALA A 395 10.86 27.02 12.92
C ALA A 395 12.30 26.51 12.76
N GLU A 396 13.15 26.63 13.80
CA GLU A 396 14.55 26.18 13.76
C GLU A 396 14.60 24.64 13.74
N ALA A 397 13.91 23.99 14.66
CA ALA A 397 13.83 22.53 14.68
C ALA A 397 13.16 21.96 13.41
N ALA A 398 12.09 22.59 12.93
CA ALA A 398 11.41 22.17 11.70
C ALA A 398 12.34 22.22 10.49
N ALA A 399 13.07 23.32 10.29
CA ALA A 399 14.00 23.48 9.17
C ALA A 399 15.21 22.53 9.27
N SER A 400 15.76 22.34 10.47
CA SER A 400 16.88 21.41 10.69
C SER A 400 16.49 19.98 10.33
N ARG A 401 15.37 19.47 10.86
CA ARG A 401 14.88 18.10 10.62
C ARG A 401 14.50 17.87 9.16
N ALA A 402 13.92 18.89 8.50
CA ALA A 402 13.61 18.81 7.08
C ALA A 402 14.87 18.75 6.20
N ALA A 403 15.91 19.49 6.55
CA ALA A 403 17.21 19.41 5.84
C ALA A 403 17.87 18.03 6.03
N GLU A 404 17.80 17.45 7.23
CA GLU A 404 18.27 16.10 7.51
C GLU A 404 17.47 15.06 6.72
N TYR A 405 16.11 15.21 6.65
CA TYR A 405 15.25 14.38 5.82
C TYR A 405 15.66 14.44 4.34
N GLN A 406 15.82 15.66 3.79
CA GLN A 406 16.22 15.84 2.41
C GLN A 406 17.56 15.15 2.11
N ALA A 407 18.56 15.34 2.95
CA ALA A 407 19.87 14.73 2.78
C ALA A 407 19.78 13.19 2.81
N ALA A 408 18.97 12.63 3.71
CA ALA A 408 18.75 11.19 3.79
C ALA A 408 17.98 10.64 2.58
N ALA A 409 17.00 11.38 2.05
CA ALA A 409 16.22 11.02 0.87
C ALA A 409 17.04 11.08 -0.42
N GLU A 410 17.96 12.02 -0.57
CA GLU A 410 18.85 12.17 -1.73
C GLU A 410 19.75 10.95 -1.94
N VAL A 411 20.13 10.23 -0.88
CA VAL A 411 20.92 9.00 -0.95
C VAL A 411 20.21 7.93 -1.80
N HIS A 412 18.88 7.85 -1.70
CA HIS A 412 18.08 6.88 -2.46
C HIS A 412 17.65 7.41 -3.84
N GLY A 413 17.43 8.74 -3.95
CA GLY A 413 17.18 9.45 -5.21
C GLY A 413 15.93 9.03 -5.99
N THR A 414 15.02 8.26 -5.38
CA THR A 414 13.82 7.73 -6.05
C THR A 414 12.81 8.82 -6.38
N ALA A 415 11.93 8.58 -7.36
CA ALA A 415 10.85 9.51 -7.69
C ALA A 415 9.89 9.73 -6.50
N PHE A 416 9.67 8.67 -5.71
CA PHE A 416 8.87 8.74 -4.49
C PHE A 416 9.50 9.69 -3.46
N GLU A 417 10.79 9.50 -3.13
CA GLU A 417 11.49 10.36 -2.17
C GLU A 417 11.54 11.82 -2.63
N LYS A 418 11.74 12.07 -3.92
CA LYS A 418 11.69 13.43 -4.48
C LYS A 418 10.33 14.11 -4.25
N ARG A 419 9.23 13.38 -4.47
CA ARG A 419 7.88 13.90 -4.20
C ARG A 419 7.67 14.21 -2.72
N ARG A 420 8.17 13.33 -1.81
CA ARG A 420 8.09 13.55 -0.36
C ARG A 420 8.95 14.71 0.13
N VAL A 421 10.13 14.92 -0.46
CA VAL A 421 10.96 16.12 -0.20
C VAL A 421 10.21 17.39 -0.60
N ASN A 422 9.60 17.40 -1.80
CA ASN A 422 8.81 18.55 -2.25
C ASN A 422 7.60 18.80 -1.33
N GLU A 423 6.95 17.78 -0.87
CA GLU A 423 5.84 17.86 0.08
C GLU A 423 6.27 18.51 1.39
N LEU A 424 7.34 18.01 2.04
CA LEU A 424 7.83 18.57 3.30
C LEU A 424 8.30 20.02 3.12
N SER A 425 8.98 20.32 2.01
CA SER A 425 9.40 21.68 1.66
C SER A 425 8.22 22.61 1.41
N ALA A 426 7.12 22.09 0.82
CA ALA A 426 5.90 22.86 0.63
C ALA A 426 5.25 23.23 1.96
N TYR A 427 5.23 22.30 2.94
CA TYR A 427 4.75 22.60 4.29
C TYR A 427 5.61 23.67 4.97
N LEU A 428 6.94 23.58 4.88
CA LEU A 428 7.84 24.61 5.43
C LEU A 428 7.59 25.97 4.80
N ALA A 429 7.48 26.06 3.48
CA ALA A 429 7.21 27.30 2.78
C ALA A 429 5.85 27.90 3.18
N MET A 430 4.81 27.05 3.29
CA MET A 430 3.49 27.47 3.75
C MET A 430 3.54 28.00 5.20
N PHE A 431 4.32 27.36 6.07
CA PHE A 431 4.52 27.80 7.45
C PHE A 431 5.25 29.15 7.55
N SER A 432 6.15 29.40 6.60
CA SER A 432 6.86 30.66 6.47
C SER A 432 6.07 31.75 5.75
N GLU A 433 4.78 31.50 5.42
CA GLU A 433 3.89 32.40 4.65
C GLU A 433 4.41 32.67 3.21
N GLU A 434 5.26 31.77 2.68
CA GLU A 434 5.80 31.81 1.31
C GLU A 434 4.88 31.05 0.35
N ASN A 435 3.62 31.50 0.22
CA ASN A 435 2.55 30.75 -0.45
C ASN A 435 2.83 30.46 -1.92
N GLU A 436 3.50 31.35 -2.69
CA GLU A 436 3.89 31.10 -4.08
C GLU A 436 4.89 29.93 -4.19
N ALA A 437 5.87 29.88 -3.29
CA ALA A 437 6.84 28.79 -3.22
C ALA A 437 6.16 27.48 -2.80
N ALA A 438 5.28 27.53 -1.81
CA ALA A 438 4.51 26.39 -1.35
C ALA A 438 3.66 25.79 -2.48
N ALA A 439 2.94 26.62 -3.25
CA ALA A 439 2.12 26.16 -4.37
C ALA A 439 2.94 25.43 -5.44
N ALA A 440 4.12 25.99 -5.82
CA ALA A 440 5.00 25.37 -6.80
C ALA A 440 5.58 24.03 -6.32
N LEU A 441 5.89 23.91 -5.03
CA LEU A 441 6.39 22.68 -4.42
C LEU A 441 5.28 21.62 -4.32
N PHE A 442 4.05 22.00 -3.96
CA PHE A 442 2.90 21.09 -3.97
C PHE A 442 2.59 20.55 -5.37
N ASP A 443 2.75 21.36 -6.43
CA ASP A 443 2.59 20.89 -7.82
C ASP A 443 3.62 19.80 -8.20
N SER A 444 4.75 19.75 -7.49
CA SER A 444 5.82 18.75 -7.67
C SER A 444 5.76 17.61 -6.64
N ALA A 445 4.84 17.67 -5.68
CA ALA A 445 4.57 16.62 -4.70
C ALA A 445 3.60 15.55 -5.27
N SER A 446 3.12 14.64 -4.43
CA SER A 446 2.16 13.61 -4.88
C SER A 446 0.82 14.23 -5.26
N GLN A 447 0.39 14.04 -6.51
CA GLN A 447 -0.91 14.49 -7.00
C GLN A 447 -2.05 13.48 -6.71
N PHE A 448 -1.73 12.39 -6.02
CA PHE A 448 -2.65 11.30 -5.67
C PHE A 448 -2.91 11.21 -4.17
N ASP A 449 -2.14 11.93 -3.35
CA ASP A 449 -2.33 11.98 -1.90
C ASP A 449 -3.37 13.05 -1.56
N PRO A 450 -4.53 12.68 -1.00
CA PRO A 450 -5.60 13.64 -0.71
C PRO A 450 -5.21 14.71 0.31
N ILE A 451 -4.23 14.46 1.17
CA ILE A 451 -3.72 15.46 2.12
C ILE A 451 -2.91 16.52 1.40
N VAL A 452 -2.04 16.10 0.48
CA VAL A 452 -1.28 17.00 -0.38
C VAL A 452 -2.22 17.86 -1.21
N LEU A 453 -3.27 17.25 -1.78
CA LEU A 453 -4.31 17.97 -2.54
C LEU A 453 -5.05 18.98 -1.66
N TYR A 454 -5.40 18.61 -0.42
CA TYR A 454 -6.06 19.51 0.52
C TYR A 454 -5.21 20.74 0.83
N TRP A 455 -3.94 20.55 1.23
CA TRP A 455 -3.07 21.66 1.55
C TRP A 455 -2.71 22.52 0.33
N SER A 456 -2.55 21.89 -0.84
CA SER A 456 -2.41 22.61 -2.10
C SER A 456 -3.64 23.48 -2.41
N ALA A 457 -4.85 22.99 -2.08
CA ALA A 457 -6.09 23.77 -2.23
C ALA A 457 -6.11 24.98 -1.28
N VAL A 458 -5.71 24.79 -0.02
CA VAL A 458 -5.62 25.87 0.98
C VAL A 458 -4.66 27.00 0.49
N VAL A 459 -3.45 26.63 0.07
CA VAL A 459 -2.47 27.58 -0.43
C VAL A 459 -2.96 28.31 -1.69
N ASN A 460 -3.60 27.60 -2.64
CA ASN A 460 -4.14 28.24 -3.84
C ASN A 460 -5.33 29.17 -3.53
N LYS A 461 -6.16 28.87 -2.51
CA LYS A 461 -7.19 29.77 -2.02
C LYS A 461 -6.57 31.08 -1.49
N ASP A 462 -5.52 30.98 -0.66
CA ASP A 462 -4.83 32.13 -0.10
C ASP A 462 -4.17 33.01 -1.17
N LEU A 463 -3.72 32.42 -2.27
CA LEU A 463 -3.19 33.11 -3.45
C LEU A 463 -4.28 33.70 -4.36
N GLY A 464 -5.57 33.42 -4.10
CA GLY A 464 -6.68 33.85 -4.96
C GLY A 464 -6.86 33.01 -6.23
N ASN A 465 -6.21 31.86 -6.34
CA ASN A 465 -6.33 30.92 -7.45
C ASN A 465 -7.59 30.02 -7.27
N MET A 466 -8.78 30.62 -7.23
CA MET A 466 -10.02 30.00 -6.75
C MET A 466 -10.42 28.76 -7.56
N ASP A 467 -10.26 28.76 -8.89
CA ASP A 467 -10.62 27.60 -9.73
C ASP A 467 -9.72 26.39 -9.42
N LYS A 468 -8.41 26.60 -9.29
CA LYS A 468 -7.47 25.55 -8.92
C LYS A 468 -7.72 25.06 -7.49
N ALA A 469 -7.98 25.95 -6.56
CA ALA A 469 -8.32 25.62 -5.18
C ALA A 469 -9.57 24.74 -5.12
N ARG A 470 -10.64 25.10 -5.87
CA ARG A 470 -11.88 24.33 -5.93
C ARG A 470 -11.67 22.93 -6.52
N GLN A 471 -10.90 22.82 -7.62
CA GLN A 471 -10.57 21.53 -8.23
C GLN A 471 -9.80 20.62 -7.26
N LEU A 472 -8.77 21.15 -6.59
CA LEU A 472 -7.96 20.39 -5.63
C LEU A 472 -8.78 19.98 -4.39
N ALA A 473 -9.57 20.90 -3.83
CA ALA A 473 -10.45 20.62 -2.69
C ALA A 473 -11.49 19.55 -3.04
N SER A 474 -12.07 19.60 -4.24
CA SER A 474 -13.00 18.57 -4.71
C SER A 474 -12.35 17.20 -4.79
N ARG A 475 -11.15 17.10 -5.34
CA ARG A 475 -10.39 15.84 -5.40
C ARG A 475 -10.03 15.33 -4.00
N ALA A 476 -9.60 16.19 -3.10
CA ALA A 476 -9.28 15.82 -1.72
C ALA A 476 -10.51 15.33 -0.93
N ALA A 477 -11.64 16.05 -1.04
CA ALA A 477 -12.87 15.75 -0.30
C ALA A 477 -13.59 14.48 -0.79
N ASN A 478 -13.53 14.20 -2.11
CA ASN A 478 -14.26 13.09 -2.72
C ASN A 478 -13.43 11.81 -2.88
N ARG A 479 -12.16 11.80 -2.45
CA ARG A 479 -11.36 10.59 -2.47
C ARG A 479 -11.73 9.66 -1.31
N ASN A 480 -12.69 8.78 -1.57
CA ASN A 480 -13.22 7.81 -0.62
C ASN A 480 -12.37 6.54 -0.68
N THR A 481 -11.27 6.48 0.06
CA THR A 481 -10.32 5.36 0.02
C THR A 481 -10.23 4.66 1.38
N LEU A 482 -9.60 3.49 1.41
CA LEU A 482 -9.27 2.76 2.66
C LEU A 482 -8.12 3.41 3.45
N ASN A 483 -7.78 4.68 3.18
CA ASN A 483 -6.69 5.39 3.83
C ASN A 483 -7.00 5.63 5.31
N ALA A 484 -6.10 5.16 6.17
CA ALA A 484 -6.20 5.30 7.62
C ALA A 484 -6.20 6.76 8.12
N ASN A 485 -5.72 7.68 7.28
CA ASN A 485 -5.63 9.10 7.63
C ASN A 485 -6.88 9.91 7.26
N LEU A 486 -7.85 9.30 6.56
CA LEU A 486 -9.10 9.94 6.22
C LEU A 486 -9.78 10.65 7.39
N PRO A 487 -9.89 10.06 8.61
CA PRO A 487 -10.54 10.71 9.73
C PRO A 487 -9.88 12.04 10.14
N PHE A 488 -8.61 12.22 9.80
CA PHE A 488 -7.85 13.37 10.22
C PHE A 488 -8.03 14.64 9.36
N PHE A 489 -8.44 14.54 8.11
CA PHE A 489 -8.51 15.70 7.20
C PHE A 489 -9.82 15.82 6.42
N ARG A 490 -10.59 14.73 6.27
CA ARG A 490 -11.75 14.71 5.38
C ARG A 490 -12.79 15.78 5.72
N ALA A 491 -13.09 15.96 7.01
CA ALA A 491 -14.06 16.97 7.44
C ALA A 491 -13.63 18.39 7.03
N ASP A 492 -12.33 18.69 7.16
CA ASP A 492 -11.78 19.98 6.77
C ASP A 492 -11.74 20.15 5.24
N ALA A 493 -11.44 19.09 4.49
CA ALA A 493 -11.47 19.11 3.02
C ALA A 493 -12.90 19.35 2.49
N MET A 494 -13.91 18.70 3.08
CA MET A 494 -15.31 18.92 2.73
C MET A 494 -15.76 20.34 3.05
N LYS A 495 -15.40 20.86 4.21
CA LYS A 495 -15.68 22.24 4.61
C LYS A 495 -15.03 23.25 3.67
N LEU A 496 -13.76 23.03 3.30
CA LEU A 496 -13.07 23.89 2.33
C LEU A 496 -13.77 23.89 0.97
N LEU A 497 -14.20 22.71 0.50
CA LEU A 497 -14.96 22.58 -0.75
C LEU A 497 -16.29 23.33 -0.71
N GLU A 498 -17.02 23.25 0.41
CA GLU A 498 -18.26 23.98 0.62
C GLU A 498 -18.03 25.51 0.57
N GLU A 499 -17.03 26.01 1.29
CA GLU A 499 -16.62 27.42 1.27
C GLU A 499 -16.31 27.90 -0.13
N LEU A 500 -15.46 27.16 -0.89
CA LEU A 500 -15.06 27.50 -2.25
C LEU A 500 -16.21 27.37 -3.28
N SER A 501 -17.26 26.63 -2.96
CA SER A 501 -18.44 26.47 -3.83
C SER A 501 -19.50 27.56 -3.60
N ALA A 502 -19.44 28.24 -2.46
CA ALA A 502 -20.35 29.32 -2.11
C ALA A 502 -19.88 30.71 -2.63
N GLU A 503 -18.61 30.82 -3.02
CA GLU A 503 -18.00 31.99 -3.65
C GLU A 503 -18.06 31.88 -5.20
#